data_4a9e10df354412ac0a54900660b4a130
#
_entry.id   4a9e10df354412ac0a54900660b4a130
#
_cell.length_a   1.000
_cell.length_b   1.000
_cell.length_c   1.000
_cell.angle_alpha   90.00
_cell.angle_beta   90.00
_cell.angle_gamma   90.00
#
_symmetry.space_group_name_H-M   'P 1'
#
loop_
_entity.id
_entity.type
_entity.pdbx_description
1 polymer ?
#
loop_
_entity_poly.entity_id
_entity_poly.type
_entity_poly.pdbx_seq_one_letter_code
_entity_poly.pdbx_strand_id
1 'polypeptide(L)'
;MKLRPGQKLHSAVCDAQVVVVRAPAGPVDLGCGGAPLLDDGQEAEAAVTIDPSLGDGPLLGKRYADDDLGLELLCTRAGTGSLTVDGRPLLVKGAKPLPSSD
;
A
#
# COMPACT_ATOMS: atom_id res chain seq x y z
N MET A 1 5.19 11.74 1.34
CA MET A 1 5.78 11.16 0.10
C MET A 1 5.00 11.67 -1.10
N LYS A 2 5.68 12.22 -2.07
CA LYS A 2 5.05 12.67 -3.30
C LYS A 2 5.11 11.54 -4.32
N LEU A 3 3.95 11.12 -4.81
CA LEU A 3 3.83 9.96 -5.70
C LEU A 3 3.64 10.38 -7.16
N ARG A 4 4.03 9.48 -8.06
CA ARG A 4 3.81 9.64 -9.49
C ARG A 4 3.41 8.28 -10.10
N PRO A 5 2.60 8.27 -11.16
CA PRO A 5 2.25 7.01 -11.81
C PRO A 5 3.49 6.26 -12.31
N GLY A 6 3.49 4.95 -12.10
CA GLY A 6 4.62 4.09 -12.48
C GLY A 6 5.71 3.97 -11.44
N GLN A 7 5.63 4.71 -10.34
CA GLN A 7 6.63 4.64 -9.28
C GLN A 7 6.53 3.29 -8.57
N LYS A 8 7.68 2.68 -8.31
CA LYS A 8 7.76 1.41 -7.59
C LYS A 8 8.10 1.65 -6.14
N LEU A 9 7.36 1.00 -5.25
CA LEU A 9 7.56 1.11 -3.81
C LEU A 9 7.67 -0.29 -3.21
N HIS A 10 8.41 -0.41 -2.13
CA HIS A 10 8.55 -1.68 -1.43
C HIS A 10 8.46 -1.50 0.09
N SER A 11 8.12 -2.59 0.78
CA SER A 11 7.97 -2.58 2.22
C SER A 11 9.33 -2.62 2.91
N ALA A 12 9.41 -1.94 4.07
CA ALA A 12 10.58 -2.03 4.95
C ALA A 12 10.50 -3.22 5.91
N VAL A 13 9.32 -3.88 6.02
CA VAL A 13 9.09 -4.91 7.04
C VAL A 13 8.74 -6.28 6.46
N CYS A 14 8.42 -6.34 5.16
CA CYS A 14 8.05 -7.60 4.51
C CYS A 14 8.40 -7.55 3.03
N ASP A 15 7.98 -8.56 2.27
CA ASP A 15 8.31 -8.67 0.85
C ASP A 15 7.37 -7.89 -0.07
N ALA A 16 6.38 -7.19 0.47
CA ALA A 16 5.39 -6.49 -0.34
C ALA A 16 6.02 -5.44 -1.26
N GLN A 17 5.59 -5.44 -2.51
CA GLN A 17 5.98 -4.42 -3.49
C GLN A 17 4.73 -3.96 -4.23
N VAL A 18 4.68 -2.67 -4.52
CA VAL A 18 3.55 -2.07 -5.23
C VAL A 18 4.04 -1.09 -6.28
N VAL A 19 3.19 -0.85 -7.28
CA VAL A 19 3.41 0.18 -8.29
C VAL A 19 2.27 1.17 -8.20
N VAL A 20 2.59 2.46 -8.26
CA VAL A 20 1.57 3.51 -8.27
C VAL A 20 0.88 3.52 -9.62
N VAL A 21 -0.42 3.24 -9.63
CA VAL A 21 -1.26 3.27 -10.83
C VAL A 21 -1.86 4.66 -11.01
N ARG A 22 -2.34 5.25 -9.91
CA ARG A 22 -2.84 6.62 -9.88
C ARG A 22 -2.25 7.34 -8.69
N ALA A 23 -1.69 8.52 -8.93
CA ALA A 23 -1.12 9.32 -7.87
C ALA A 23 -2.13 10.34 -7.36
N PRO A 24 -2.16 10.60 -6.04
CA PRO A 24 -3.02 11.66 -5.50
C PRO A 24 -2.50 13.04 -5.89
N ALA A 25 -3.35 14.05 -5.71
CA ALA A 25 -3.01 15.41 -6.09
C ALA A 25 -1.90 16.01 -5.21
N GLY A 26 -1.74 15.52 -4.00
CA GLY A 26 -0.73 16.03 -3.05
C GLY A 26 0.06 14.90 -2.41
N PRO A 27 1.06 15.23 -1.59
CA PRO A 27 1.84 14.21 -0.90
C PRO A 27 0.99 13.45 0.12
N VAL A 28 1.27 12.17 0.30
CA VAL A 28 0.61 11.32 1.29
C VAL A 28 1.65 10.46 2.00
N ASP A 29 1.30 9.92 3.16
CA ASP A 29 2.16 9.00 3.90
C ASP A 29 1.70 7.57 3.65
N LEU A 30 2.42 6.87 2.79
CA LEU A 30 2.15 5.45 2.55
C LEU A 30 2.95 4.59 3.50
N GLY A 31 2.30 3.59 4.05
CA GLY A 31 2.93 2.65 4.97
C GLY A 31 2.58 1.22 4.66
N CYS A 32 3.37 0.31 5.23
CA CYS A 32 3.15 -1.13 5.15
C CYS A 32 3.59 -1.75 6.46
N GLY A 33 2.64 -2.39 7.17
CA GLY A 33 2.93 -3.03 8.43
C GLY A 33 3.37 -2.09 9.55
N GLY A 34 3.01 -0.81 9.47
CA GLY A 34 3.36 0.19 10.47
C GLY A 34 4.62 0.99 10.15
N ALA A 35 5.31 0.68 9.06
CA ALA A 35 6.51 1.41 8.64
C ALA A 35 6.26 2.08 7.28
N PRO A 36 6.93 3.21 7.01
CA PRO A 36 6.80 3.88 5.71
C PRO A 36 7.24 2.98 4.56
N LEU A 37 6.53 3.04 3.44
CA LEU A 37 6.98 2.42 2.21
C LEU A 37 8.22 3.14 1.69
N LEU A 38 9.10 2.37 1.05
CA LEU A 38 10.36 2.88 0.52
C LEU A 38 10.27 3.01 -1.00
N ASP A 39 10.86 4.06 -1.53
CA ASP A 39 10.97 4.25 -2.98
C ASP A 39 11.98 3.24 -3.56
N ASP A 40 11.90 3.01 -4.85
CA ASP A 40 12.83 2.12 -5.54
C ASP A 40 14.27 2.62 -5.32
N GLY A 41 15.12 1.71 -4.87
CA GLY A 41 16.51 2.03 -4.56
C GLY A 41 16.77 2.51 -3.14
N GLN A 42 15.74 2.78 -2.36
CA GLN A 42 15.91 3.08 -0.94
C GLN A 42 16.00 1.78 -0.13
N GLU A 43 16.72 1.85 0.97
CA GLU A 43 16.81 0.74 1.92
C GLU A 43 16.35 1.22 3.29
N ALA A 44 15.82 0.29 4.10
CA ALA A 44 15.46 0.61 5.47
C ALA A 44 16.73 0.99 6.26
N GLU A 45 16.67 2.11 6.97
CA GLU A 45 17.83 2.58 7.75
C GLU A 45 18.10 1.72 8.98
N ALA A 46 17.07 1.04 9.48
CA ALA A 46 17.17 0.19 10.66
C ALA A 46 16.26 -1.02 10.50
N ALA A 47 16.54 -2.06 11.26
CA ALA A 47 15.65 -3.21 11.31
C ALA A 47 14.30 -2.76 11.86
N VAL A 48 13.26 -2.95 11.07
CA VAL A 48 11.89 -2.58 11.44
C VAL A 48 11.07 -3.85 11.52
N THR A 49 10.32 -4.01 12.60
CA THR A 49 9.43 -5.15 12.76
C THR A 49 8.01 -4.76 12.36
N ILE A 50 7.29 -5.73 11.81
CA ILE A 50 5.90 -5.52 11.44
C ILE A 50 5.05 -5.30 12.69
N ASP A 51 4.11 -4.37 12.60
CA ASP A 51 3.10 -4.17 13.63
C ASP A 51 2.09 -5.32 13.53
N PRO A 52 1.92 -6.13 14.60
CA PRO A 52 1.00 -7.27 14.53
C PRO A 52 -0.46 -6.89 14.22
N SER A 53 -0.88 -5.67 14.56
CA SER A 53 -2.23 -5.20 14.22
C SER A 53 -2.38 -4.86 12.74
N LEU A 54 -1.27 -4.79 12.00
CA LEU A 54 -1.24 -4.45 10.58
C LEU A 54 -0.68 -5.64 9.79
N GLY A 55 -1.22 -6.82 10.04
CA GLY A 55 -0.76 -8.06 9.44
C GLY A 55 -1.60 -8.57 8.28
N ASP A 56 -2.51 -7.76 7.73
CA ASP A 56 -3.34 -8.14 6.58
C ASP A 56 -2.69 -7.63 5.30
N GLY A 57 -1.61 -8.28 4.90
CA GLY A 57 -0.79 -7.83 3.79
C GLY A 57 -1.46 -7.92 2.42
N PRO A 58 -0.91 -7.18 1.45
CA PRO A 58 -1.47 -7.15 0.11
C PRO A 58 -1.27 -8.48 -0.62
N LEU A 59 -2.20 -8.77 -1.51
CA LEU A 59 -2.17 -9.96 -2.35
C LEU A 59 -1.70 -9.60 -3.75
N LEU A 60 -0.89 -10.49 -4.33
CA LEU A 60 -0.36 -10.30 -5.67
C LEU A 60 -1.48 -10.11 -6.69
N GLY A 61 -1.33 -9.10 -7.53
CA GLY A 61 -2.28 -8.80 -8.59
C GLY A 61 -3.51 -8.02 -8.17
N LYS A 62 -3.65 -7.73 -6.88
CA LYS A 62 -4.77 -6.93 -6.39
C LYS A 62 -4.42 -5.45 -6.41
N ARG A 63 -5.41 -4.62 -6.62
CA ARG A 63 -5.27 -3.17 -6.58
C ARG A 63 -5.83 -2.63 -5.28
N TYR A 64 -5.10 -1.73 -4.68
CA TYR A 64 -5.45 -1.10 -3.42
C TYR A 64 -5.62 0.40 -3.66
N ALA A 65 -6.70 0.98 -3.19
CA ALA A 65 -7.03 2.35 -3.53
C ALA A 65 -7.65 3.11 -2.37
N ASP A 66 -7.47 4.44 -2.43
CA ASP A 66 -8.22 5.38 -1.62
C ASP A 66 -8.85 6.37 -2.60
N ASP A 67 -10.14 6.22 -2.83
CA ASP A 67 -10.86 7.02 -3.83
C ASP A 67 -10.93 8.51 -3.44
N ASP A 68 -10.95 8.80 -2.15
CA ASP A 68 -10.99 10.19 -1.67
C ASP A 68 -9.71 10.94 -2.05
N LEU A 69 -8.59 10.23 -2.08
CA LEU A 69 -7.30 10.82 -2.44
C LEU A 69 -6.98 10.66 -3.92
N GLY A 70 -7.71 9.81 -4.64
CA GLY A 70 -7.38 9.47 -6.01
C GLY A 70 -6.14 8.60 -6.13
N LEU A 71 -5.85 7.83 -5.10
CA LEU A 71 -4.67 6.98 -5.02
C LEU A 71 -5.04 5.53 -5.41
N GLU A 72 -4.20 4.93 -6.24
CA GLU A 72 -4.36 3.51 -6.57
C GLU A 72 -2.98 2.86 -6.70
N LEU A 73 -2.82 1.72 -6.06
CA LEU A 73 -1.59 0.93 -6.08
C LEU A 73 -1.89 -0.48 -6.59
N LEU A 74 -0.98 -1.02 -7.40
CA LEU A 74 -1.05 -2.42 -7.83
C LEU A 74 -0.01 -3.21 -7.05
N CYS A 75 -0.43 -4.28 -6.37
CA CYS A 75 0.51 -5.16 -5.68
C CYS A 75 1.21 -6.06 -6.69
N THR A 76 2.51 -5.90 -6.81
CA THR A 76 3.35 -6.71 -7.71
C THR A 76 4.08 -7.82 -6.97
N ARG A 77 4.10 -7.77 -5.65
CA ARG A 77 4.65 -8.83 -4.81
C ARG A 77 3.91 -8.84 -3.47
N ALA A 78 3.40 -10.00 -3.09
CA ALA A 78 2.66 -10.14 -1.84
C ALA A 78 3.58 -10.01 -0.63
N GLY A 79 3.03 -9.55 0.48
CA GLY A 79 3.73 -9.45 1.74
C GLY A 79 2.75 -9.58 2.90
N THR A 80 3.25 -9.46 4.11
CA THR A 80 2.45 -9.67 5.32
C THR A 80 1.94 -8.38 5.95
N GLY A 81 2.60 -7.25 5.68
CA GLY A 81 2.20 -5.97 6.28
C GLY A 81 1.07 -5.30 5.55
N SER A 82 0.09 -4.80 6.29
CA SER A 82 -1.05 -4.09 5.71
C SER A 82 -0.62 -2.76 5.08
N LEU A 83 -1.16 -2.45 3.90
CA LEU A 83 -0.93 -1.16 3.26
C LEU A 83 -1.81 -0.10 3.92
N THR A 84 -1.22 1.06 4.21
CA THR A 84 -1.93 2.19 4.80
C THR A 84 -1.59 3.48 4.07
N VAL A 85 -2.52 4.44 4.13
CA VAL A 85 -2.31 5.81 3.65
C VAL A 85 -2.77 6.77 4.74
N ASP A 86 -1.86 7.66 5.15
CA ASP A 86 -2.12 8.63 6.23
C ASP A 86 -2.69 7.96 7.49
N GLY A 87 -2.19 6.76 7.81
CA GLY A 87 -2.61 6.00 8.99
C GLY A 87 -3.89 5.20 8.81
N ARG A 88 -4.51 5.21 7.63
CA ARG A 88 -5.75 4.48 7.36
C ARG A 88 -5.45 3.28 6.45
N PRO A 89 -6.11 2.12 6.65
CA PRO A 89 -5.89 0.98 5.77
C PRO A 89 -6.38 1.27 4.35
N LEU A 90 -5.58 0.86 3.37
CA LEU A 90 -6.01 0.88 1.98
C LEU A 90 -6.91 -0.31 1.71
N LEU A 91 -7.97 -0.08 0.94
CA LEU A 91 -8.95 -1.11 0.61
C LEU A 91 -8.69 -1.67 -0.78
N VAL A 92 -9.05 -2.93 -0.97
CA VAL A 92 -8.96 -3.57 -2.28
C VAL A 92 -9.98 -2.91 -3.21
N LYS A 93 -9.49 -2.40 -4.33
CA LYS A 93 -10.36 -1.76 -5.30
C LYS A 93 -11.24 -2.81 -5.99
N GLY A 94 -12.51 -2.49 -6.10
CA GLY A 94 -13.47 -3.40 -6.72
C GLY A 94 -14.00 -4.49 -5.81
N ALA A 95 -13.47 -4.62 -4.60
CA ALA A 95 -13.96 -5.58 -3.62
C ALA A 95 -15.10 -4.97 -2.82
N LYS A 96 -16.07 -4.43 -3.52
CA LYS A 96 -17.25 -3.94 -2.83
C LYS A 96 -18.01 -5.14 -2.26
N PRO A 97 -18.44 -5.06 -0.99
CA PRO A 97 -19.39 -6.04 -0.52
C PRO A 97 -20.56 -5.97 -1.47
N LEU A 98 -20.86 -7.09 -2.08
CA LEU A 98 -22.03 -7.15 -2.95
C LEU A 98 -23.23 -6.72 -2.11
N PRO A 99 -24.00 -5.75 -2.57
CA PRO A 99 -25.28 -5.54 -1.95
C PRO A 99 -25.97 -6.89 -2.10
N SER A 100 -26.33 -7.41 -1.02
CA SER A 100 -26.99 -8.68 -1.01
C SER A 100 -28.21 -8.57 -1.88
N SER A 101 -28.22 -8.59 -2.74
CA SER A 101 -29.28 -8.52 -3.42
C SER A 101 -29.76 -9.41 -3.86
N ASP A 102 -29.26 -9.49 -3.57
CA ASP A 102 -29.42 -9.81 -4.01
C ASP A 102 -29.97 -9.96 -4.20
#